data_4ed3ba499f2dbdf3a07f268139790aae
#
_entry.id   4ed3ba499f2dbdf3a07f268139790aae
#
_cell.length_a   1.000
_cell.length_b   1.000
_cell.length_c   1.000
_cell.angle_alpha   90.00
_cell.angle_beta   90.00
_cell.angle_gamma   90.00
#
_symmetry.space_group_name_H-M   'P 1'
#
loop_
_entity.id
_entity.type
_entity.pdbx_description
1 polymer ?
#
loop_
_entity_poly.entity_id
_entity_poly.type
_entity_poly.pdbx_seq_one_letter_code
_entity_poly.pdbx_strand_id
1 'polypeptide(L)'
;IFAIVMIFIGINTGNDELITNYKHELYFESAGMILALVSFGKFIENKAKGKTTKAISQLLDLAPKKAHLLKDNEVIDISVDDIKVGDKLIVKPGEQIPIDGVVIEGISEVDEASLTGESNPVLVEKDSNVKGGTTNLNGNFQMMATCESFDSTLQKIIDLVEVASNSKAPMAKLADKISLVFVPIVMSIALLVFIIWILITKNFEFSLARAISVLVISCPCALGLATPVAIMLSLIHI
;
A
#
# COMPACT_ATOMS: atom_id res chain seq x y z
N ILE A 1 19.45 1.46 -29.12
CA ILE A 1 20.93 1.51 -29.03
C ILE A 1 21.53 1.29 -30.42
N PHE A 2 21.16 0.22 -31.15
CA PHE A 2 21.72 -0.10 -32.48
C PHE A 2 21.53 1.05 -33.48
N ALA A 3 20.31 1.58 -33.62
CA ALA A 3 20.03 2.70 -34.51
C ALA A 3 20.86 3.97 -34.16
N ILE A 4 21.07 4.26 -32.89
CA ILE A 4 21.90 5.38 -32.44
C ILE A 4 23.37 5.16 -32.86
N VAL A 5 23.87 3.95 -32.69
CA VAL A 5 25.24 3.61 -33.13
C VAL A 5 25.40 3.75 -34.64
N MET A 6 24.41 3.31 -35.44
CA MET A 6 24.43 3.42 -36.91
C MET A 6 24.31 4.87 -37.40
N ILE A 7 23.50 5.70 -36.71
CA ILE A 7 23.46 7.14 -37.00
C ILE A 7 24.82 7.79 -36.68
N PHE A 8 25.47 7.41 -35.59
CA PHE A 8 26.79 7.94 -35.26
C PHE A 8 27.86 7.52 -36.26
N ILE A 9 27.80 6.26 -36.76
CA ILE A 9 28.67 5.80 -37.86
C ILE A 9 28.36 6.57 -39.15
N GLY A 10 27.07 6.79 -39.46
CA GLY A 10 26.66 7.58 -40.65
C GLY A 10 27.17 9.00 -40.57
N ILE A 11 27.13 9.66 -39.44
CA ILE A 11 27.71 11.00 -39.21
C ILE A 11 29.21 10.99 -39.42
N ASN A 12 29.91 9.97 -38.91
CA ASN A 12 31.36 9.88 -39.01
C ASN A 12 31.86 9.51 -40.41
N THR A 13 31.02 8.80 -41.20
CA THR A 13 31.33 8.40 -42.58
C THR A 13 30.75 9.36 -43.63
N GLY A 14 30.02 10.38 -43.24
CA GLY A 14 29.37 11.36 -44.14
C GLY A 14 28.29 10.75 -45.03
N ASN A 15 27.64 9.66 -44.61
CA ASN A 15 26.62 8.96 -45.38
C ASN A 15 25.22 9.37 -44.93
N ASP A 16 24.63 10.37 -45.62
CA ASP A 16 23.32 10.91 -45.29
C ASP A 16 22.17 9.90 -45.46
N GLU A 17 22.36 8.91 -46.33
CA GLU A 17 21.37 7.86 -46.57
C GLU A 17 21.21 6.92 -45.35
N LEU A 18 22.31 6.59 -44.71
CA LEU A 18 22.32 5.84 -43.45
C LEU A 18 21.62 6.64 -42.34
N ILE A 19 21.93 7.92 -42.22
CA ILE A 19 21.33 8.79 -41.20
C ILE A 19 19.81 8.88 -41.38
N THR A 20 19.34 9.03 -42.60
CA THR A 20 17.91 9.18 -42.89
C THR A 20 17.14 7.88 -42.64
N ASN A 21 17.68 6.74 -43.06
CA ASN A 21 17.06 5.43 -42.85
C ASN A 21 16.92 5.10 -41.38
N TYR A 22 17.96 5.32 -40.57
CA TYR A 22 17.91 5.00 -39.14
C TYR A 22 17.18 6.02 -38.26
N LYS A 23 16.99 7.26 -38.75
CA LYS A 23 16.16 8.27 -38.08
C LYS A 23 14.69 7.83 -37.92
N HIS A 24 14.16 7.18 -38.96
CA HIS A 24 12.79 6.66 -38.94
C HIS A 24 12.61 5.36 -38.13
N GLU A 25 13.69 4.66 -37.83
CA GLU A 25 13.68 3.43 -36.99
C GLU A 25 13.89 3.69 -35.50
N LEU A 26 13.98 4.95 -35.09
CA LEU A 26 14.05 5.32 -33.70
C LEU A 26 12.66 5.29 -33.08
N TYR A 27 12.33 4.19 -32.42
CA TYR A 27 11.05 3.99 -31.68
C TYR A 27 10.96 4.83 -30.40
N PHE A 28 11.47 6.08 -30.42
CA PHE A 28 11.41 6.97 -29.26
C PHE A 28 9.99 7.31 -28.84
N GLU A 29 9.07 7.45 -29.79
CA GLU A 29 7.66 7.72 -29.50
C GLU A 29 7.03 6.56 -28.70
N SER A 30 7.24 5.32 -29.14
CA SER A 30 6.74 4.14 -28.46
C SER A 30 7.37 3.97 -27.07
N ALA A 31 8.68 4.18 -26.94
CA ALA A 31 9.39 4.13 -25.68
C ALA A 31 8.89 5.21 -24.71
N GLY A 32 8.71 6.45 -25.20
CA GLY A 32 8.17 7.56 -24.42
C GLY A 32 6.75 7.29 -23.95
N MET A 33 5.90 6.75 -24.84
CA MET A 33 4.52 6.41 -24.51
C MET A 33 4.44 5.30 -23.46
N ILE A 34 5.25 4.25 -23.58
CA ILE A 34 5.30 3.16 -22.58
C ILE A 34 5.75 3.70 -21.22
N LEU A 35 6.82 4.50 -21.17
CA LEU A 35 7.32 5.11 -19.95
C LEU A 35 6.26 6.02 -19.29
N ALA A 36 5.57 6.85 -20.08
CA ALA A 36 4.52 7.72 -19.60
C ALA A 36 3.35 6.90 -19.01
N LEU A 37 2.91 5.84 -19.72
CA LEU A 37 1.80 4.99 -19.27
C LEU A 37 2.14 4.23 -17.99
N VAL A 38 3.34 3.65 -17.91
CA VAL A 38 3.80 2.93 -16.70
C VAL A 38 3.95 3.88 -15.53
N SER A 39 4.53 5.06 -15.75
CA SER A 39 4.68 6.08 -14.70
C SER A 39 3.33 6.59 -14.20
N PHE A 40 2.39 6.82 -15.10
CA PHE A 40 1.03 7.22 -14.77
C PHE A 40 0.28 6.13 -13.99
N GLY A 41 0.40 4.86 -14.42
CA GLY A 41 -0.16 3.72 -13.68
C GLY A 41 0.40 3.62 -12.26
N LYS A 42 1.71 3.76 -12.10
CA LYS A 42 2.38 3.77 -10.78
C LYS A 42 1.97 4.97 -9.92
N PHE A 43 1.79 6.13 -10.53
CA PHE A 43 1.31 7.32 -9.81
C PHE A 43 -0.09 7.10 -9.23
N ILE A 44 -1.03 6.55 -10.03
CA ILE A 44 -2.39 6.24 -9.57
C ILE A 44 -2.36 5.18 -8.47
N GLU A 45 -1.57 4.11 -8.62
CA GLU A 45 -1.40 3.06 -7.62
C GLU A 45 -0.91 3.64 -6.29
N ASN A 46 0.13 4.47 -6.30
CA ASN A 46 0.69 5.09 -5.11
C ASN A 46 -0.30 6.05 -4.45
N LYS A 47 -1.06 6.81 -5.24
CA LYS A 47 -2.09 7.72 -4.73
C LYS A 47 -3.25 6.96 -4.08
N ALA A 48 -3.64 5.81 -4.63
CA ALA A 48 -4.67 4.95 -4.05
C ALA A 48 -4.20 4.34 -2.73
N LYS A 49 -2.99 3.80 -2.68
CA LYS A 49 -2.38 3.22 -1.46
C LYS A 49 -2.16 4.26 -0.37
N GLY A 50 -1.76 5.48 -0.72
CA GLY A 50 -1.50 6.55 0.24
C GLY A 50 -2.72 6.95 1.08
N LYS A 51 -3.94 6.83 0.57
CA LYS A 51 -5.16 7.06 1.35
C LYS A 51 -5.37 6.01 2.44
N THR A 52 -5.08 4.75 2.15
CA THR A 52 -5.23 3.66 3.12
C THR A 52 -4.18 3.76 4.24
N THR A 53 -2.94 4.09 3.90
CA THR A 53 -1.87 4.30 4.88
C THR A 53 -2.20 5.47 5.83
N LYS A 54 -2.83 6.53 5.32
CA LYS A 54 -3.24 7.66 6.15
C LYS A 54 -4.34 7.27 7.16
N ALA A 55 -5.28 6.42 6.78
CA ALA A 55 -6.31 5.92 7.69
C ALA A 55 -5.70 5.07 8.84
N ILE A 56 -4.72 4.21 8.53
CA ILE A 56 -3.99 3.44 9.55
C ILE A 56 -3.22 4.38 10.47
N SER A 57 -2.55 5.40 9.93
CA SER A 57 -1.83 6.40 10.75
C SER A 57 -2.78 7.14 11.71
N GLN A 58 -4.00 7.44 11.29
CA GLN A 58 -5.01 8.06 12.15
C GLN A 58 -5.47 7.11 13.28
N LEU A 59 -5.56 5.80 13.03
CA LEU A 59 -5.85 4.83 14.09
C LEU A 59 -4.69 4.71 15.09
N LEU A 60 -3.45 4.76 14.62
CA LEU A 60 -2.27 4.78 15.50
C LEU A 60 -2.21 6.05 16.37
N ASP A 61 -2.71 7.18 15.87
CA ASP A 61 -2.78 8.42 16.63
C ASP A 61 -3.85 8.37 17.77
N LEU A 62 -4.76 7.39 17.76
CA LEU A 62 -5.71 7.13 18.84
C LEU A 62 -5.07 6.42 20.04
N ALA A 63 -3.90 5.83 19.90
CA ALA A 63 -3.19 5.20 21.01
C ALA A 63 -2.34 6.25 21.76
N PRO A 64 -2.60 6.52 23.05
CA PRO A 64 -1.73 7.40 23.81
C PRO A 64 -0.36 6.74 23.96
N LYS A 65 0.70 7.56 23.97
CA LYS A 65 2.07 7.06 24.14
C LYS A 65 2.47 6.87 25.60
N LYS A 66 1.73 7.47 26.51
CA LYS A 66 2.00 7.45 27.94
C LYS A 66 0.76 7.05 28.72
N ALA A 67 0.97 6.44 29.86
CA ALA A 67 -0.06 6.09 30.82
C ALA A 67 0.37 6.48 32.24
N HIS A 68 -0.60 6.77 33.08
CA HIS A 68 -0.38 7.11 34.48
C HIS A 68 -0.54 5.86 35.36
N LEU A 69 0.57 5.22 35.69
CA LEU A 69 0.60 4.05 36.59
C LEU A 69 0.49 4.49 38.05
N LEU A 70 -0.44 3.91 38.79
CA LEU A 70 -0.57 4.06 40.23
C LEU A 70 0.21 2.96 40.94
N LYS A 71 1.39 3.31 41.51
CA LYS A 71 2.21 2.41 42.27
C LYS A 71 2.52 3.01 43.64
N ASP A 72 2.30 2.25 44.71
CA ASP A 72 2.57 2.65 46.09
C ASP A 72 1.96 4.03 46.49
N ASN A 73 0.79 4.35 45.95
CA ASN A 73 0.08 5.62 46.10
C ASN A 73 0.72 6.83 45.38
N GLU A 74 1.72 6.58 44.55
CA GLU A 74 2.32 7.58 43.67
C GLU A 74 1.91 7.34 42.23
N VAL A 75 1.74 8.43 41.46
CA VAL A 75 1.41 8.38 40.04
C VAL A 75 2.69 8.55 39.25
N ILE A 76 3.04 7.57 38.45
CA ILE A 76 4.26 7.54 37.62
C ILE A 76 3.85 7.48 36.14
N ASP A 77 4.43 8.34 35.33
CA ASP A 77 4.25 8.29 33.88
C ASP A 77 5.11 7.18 33.29
N ILE A 78 4.46 6.22 32.62
CA ILE A 78 5.14 5.12 31.93
C ILE A 78 4.76 5.10 30.44
N SER A 79 5.53 4.38 29.60
CA SER A 79 5.12 4.08 28.24
C SER A 79 3.95 3.08 28.26
N VAL A 80 3.03 3.21 27.32
CA VAL A 80 1.93 2.23 27.16
C VAL A 80 2.47 0.82 26.87
N ASP A 81 3.63 0.74 26.23
CA ASP A 81 4.30 -0.54 25.93
C ASP A 81 4.85 -1.26 27.16
N ASP A 82 5.03 -0.53 28.27
CA ASP A 82 5.54 -1.09 29.54
C ASP A 82 4.43 -1.57 30.48
N ILE A 83 3.15 -1.36 30.11
CA ILE A 83 1.99 -1.77 30.90
C ILE A 83 1.89 -3.30 30.94
N LYS A 84 1.66 -3.83 32.14
CA LYS A 84 1.43 -5.27 32.40
C LYS A 84 0.01 -5.54 32.86
N VAL A 85 -0.47 -6.74 32.58
CA VAL A 85 -1.76 -7.19 33.08
C VAL A 85 -1.79 -7.08 34.62
N GLY A 86 -2.83 -6.43 35.14
CA GLY A 86 -3.01 -6.18 36.55
C GLY A 86 -2.50 -4.83 37.06
N ASP A 87 -1.81 -4.05 36.23
CA ASP A 87 -1.39 -2.69 36.56
C ASP A 87 -2.60 -1.78 36.79
N LYS A 88 -2.52 -0.94 37.82
CA LYS A 88 -3.54 0.06 38.14
C LYS A 88 -3.17 1.37 37.44
N LEU A 89 -4.07 1.88 36.61
CA LEU A 89 -3.88 3.09 35.82
C LEU A 89 -4.91 4.13 36.24
N ILE A 90 -4.52 5.40 36.20
CA ILE A 90 -5.41 6.55 36.38
C ILE A 90 -5.65 7.19 35.02
N VAL A 91 -6.92 7.45 34.70
CA VAL A 91 -7.32 8.15 33.48
C VAL A 91 -8.04 9.45 33.87
N LYS A 92 -7.44 10.59 33.48
CA LYS A 92 -7.97 11.92 33.77
C LYS A 92 -8.98 12.37 32.72
N PRO A 93 -9.82 13.37 33.02
CA PRO A 93 -10.71 13.97 32.01
C PRO A 93 -9.95 14.48 30.79
N GLY A 94 -10.47 14.19 29.60
CA GLY A 94 -9.86 14.56 28.31
C GLY A 94 -8.72 13.67 27.86
N GLU A 95 -8.30 12.70 28.66
CA GLU A 95 -7.25 11.74 28.27
C GLU A 95 -7.81 10.53 27.53
N GLN A 96 -7.00 9.99 26.65
CA GLN A 96 -7.30 8.71 26.01
C GLN A 96 -6.97 7.55 26.96
N ILE A 97 -7.83 6.53 26.96
CA ILE A 97 -7.64 5.30 27.72
C ILE A 97 -6.47 4.52 27.11
N PRO A 98 -5.41 4.21 27.88
CA PRO A 98 -4.16 3.69 27.30
C PRO A 98 -4.27 2.25 26.80
N ILE A 99 -5.11 1.43 27.45
CA ILE A 99 -5.22 -0.01 27.17
C ILE A 99 -6.58 -0.53 27.61
N ASP A 100 -6.96 -1.72 27.16
CA ASP A 100 -8.19 -2.37 27.62
C ASP A 100 -8.10 -2.73 29.11
N GLY A 101 -9.18 -2.51 29.84
CA GLY A 101 -9.21 -2.75 31.26
C GLY A 101 -10.59 -2.73 31.89
N VAL A 102 -10.61 -2.84 33.21
CA VAL A 102 -11.82 -2.79 34.05
C VAL A 102 -11.70 -1.63 35.03
N VAL A 103 -12.74 -0.82 35.14
CA VAL A 103 -12.80 0.28 36.12
C VAL A 103 -12.84 -0.28 37.51
N ILE A 104 -11.93 0.17 38.39
CA ILE A 104 -11.85 -0.24 39.80
C ILE A 104 -12.59 0.75 40.67
N GLU A 105 -12.42 2.04 40.38
CA GLU A 105 -12.95 3.14 41.19
C GLU A 105 -13.20 4.37 40.33
N GLY A 106 -14.22 5.14 40.64
CA GLY A 106 -14.62 6.35 39.94
C GLY A 106 -15.81 6.13 39.00
N ILE A 107 -16.32 7.24 38.45
CA ILE A 107 -17.42 7.28 37.48
C ILE A 107 -17.07 8.30 36.43
N SER A 108 -17.27 7.99 35.15
CA SER A 108 -17.09 8.92 34.07
C SER A 108 -17.92 8.57 32.83
N GLU A 109 -17.96 9.47 31.89
CA GLU A 109 -18.47 9.23 30.51
C GLU A 109 -17.28 9.04 29.59
N VAL A 110 -17.35 8.01 28.75
CA VAL A 110 -16.31 7.66 27.77
C VAL A 110 -16.88 7.75 26.38
N ASP A 111 -16.17 8.47 25.50
CA ASP A 111 -16.46 8.53 24.07
C ASP A 111 -15.79 7.34 23.38
N GLU A 112 -16.60 6.41 22.87
CA GLU A 112 -16.17 5.25 22.11
C GLU A 112 -16.34 5.45 20.59
N ALA A 113 -16.74 6.64 20.12
CA ALA A 113 -17.06 6.90 18.72
C ALA A 113 -15.90 6.57 17.75
N SER A 114 -14.67 6.74 18.19
CA SER A 114 -13.47 6.40 17.43
C SER A 114 -13.33 4.90 17.08
N LEU A 115 -13.91 4.02 17.90
CA LEU A 115 -13.87 2.56 17.71
C LEU A 115 -15.19 1.98 17.22
N THR A 116 -16.30 2.45 17.77
CA THR A 116 -17.65 1.90 17.50
C THR A 116 -18.41 2.67 16.44
N GLY A 117 -18.06 3.94 16.21
CA GLY A 117 -18.81 4.86 15.35
C GLY A 117 -20.07 5.44 16.02
N GLU A 118 -20.39 5.06 17.26
CA GLU A 118 -21.53 5.58 18.00
C GLU A 118 -21.13 6.87 18.73
N SER A 119 -21.85 7.97 18.45
CA SER A 119 -21.54 9.29 19.02
C SER A 119 -22.04 9.53 20.45
N ASN A 120 -22.81 8.59 21.02
CA ASN A 120 -23.31 8.74 22.36
C ASN A 120 -22.28 8.25 23.37
N PRO A 121 -21.84 9.10 24.34
CA PRO A 121 -20.94 8.69 25.40
C PRO A 121 -21.54 7.55 26.25
N VAL A 122 -20.68 6.66 26.67
CA VAL A 122 -21.05 5.52 27.53
C VAL A 122 -20.65 5.84 28.96
N LEU A 123 -21.60 5.71 29.88
CA LEU A 123 -21.32 5.84 31.31
C LEU A 123 -20.53 4.61 31.77
N VAL A 124 -19.38 4.85 32.41
CA VAL A 124 -18.53 3.81 32.99
C VAL A 124 -18.44 4.02 34.49
N GLU A 125 -18.65 2.93 35.24
CA GLU A 125 -18.59 2.88 36.68
C GLU A 125 -17.80 1.65 37.11
N LYS A 126 -17.69 1.42 38.43
CA LYS A 126 -16.97 0.26 38.92
C LYS A 126 -17.44 -1.05 38.26
N ASP A 127 -16.47 -1.88 37.89
CA ASP A 127 -16.60 -3.15 37.15
C ASP A 127 -17.02 -3.01 35.68
N SER A 128 -17.11 -1.78 35.16
CA SER A 128 -17.28 -1.54 33.69
C SER A 128 -16.01 -1.86 32.91
N ASN A 129 -16.17 -2.49 31.74
CA ASN A 129 -15.06 -2.68 30.81
C ASN A 129 -14.84 -1.41 30.00
N VAL A 130 -13.58 -1.02 29.85
CA VAL A 130 -13.14 0.11 29.01
C VAL A 130 -12.12 -0.35 27.98
N LYS A 131 -12.12 0.32 26.82
CA LYS A 131 -11.27 -0.05 25.67
C LYS A 131 -10.18 1.00 25.46
N GLY A 132 -8.98 0.54 25.17
CA GLY A 132 -7.87 1.40 24.78
C GLY A 132 -8.19 2.19 23.50
N GLY A 133 -7.74 3.46 23.45
CA GLY A 133 -7.99 4.37 22.33
C GLY A 133 -9.32 5.12 22.37
N THR A 134 -10.16 4.86 23.38
CA THR A 134 -11.38 5.67 23.66
C THR A 134 -11.02 6.87 24.55
N THR A 135 -11.87 7.90 24.60
CA THR A 135 -11.58 9.16 25.31
C THR A 135 -12.44 9.31 26.54
N ASN A 136 -11.80 9.54 27.69
CA ASN A 136 -12.47 9.92 28.94
C ASN A 136 -12.94 11.37 28.87
N LEU A 137 -14.25 11.64 29.07
CA LEU A 137 -14.80 12.98 28.90
C LEU A 137 -14.79 13.82 30.20
N ASN A 138 -15.34 13.30 31.28
CA ASN A 138 -15.71 14.13 32.43
C ASN A 138 -15.02 13.76 33.73
N GLY A 139 -15.12 12.50 34.15
CA GLY A 139 -14.69 12.04 35.46
C GLY A 139 -13.21 11.63 35.49
N ASN A 140 -12.73 11.40 36.69
CA ASN A 140 -11.45 10.75 36.95
C ASN A 140 -11.73 9.35 37.44
N PHE A 141 -11.14 8.34 36.82
CA PHE A 141 -11.33 6.97 37.25
C PHE A 141 -10.02 6.20 37.27
N GLN A 142 -9.99 5.15 38.06
CA GLN A 142 -8.91 4.17 38.11
C GLN A 142 -9.37 2.90 37.42
N MET A 143 -8.48 2.31 36.63
CA MET A 143 -8.72 1.07 35.95
C MET A 143 -7.59 0.07 36.17
N MET A 144 -7.88 -1.19 36.02
CA MET A 144 -6.91 -2.28 36.03
C MET A 144 -6.74 -2.79 34.60
N ALA A 145 -5.51 -2.83 34.08
CA ALA A 145 -5.19 -3.36 32.78
C ALA A 145 -5.50 -4.86 32.68
N THR A 146 -6.23 -5.27 31.65
CA THR A 146 -6.62 -6.67 31.41
C THR A 146 -5.80 -7.36 30.32
N CYS A 147 -5.05 -6.60 29.54
CA CYS A 147 -4.16 -7.12 28.48
C CYS A 147 -2.85 -6.32 28.45
N GLU A 148 -1.90 -6.76 27.65
CA GLU A 148 -0.69 -6.01 27.29
C GLU A 148 -0.89 -5.23 25.99
N SER A 149 -0.04 -4.23 25.68
CA SER A 149 -0.18 -3.31 24.55
C SER A 149 -0.43 -4.03 23.23
N PHE A 150 0.32 -5.09 22.95
CA PHE A 150 0.22 -5.85 21.68
C PHE A 150 -1.05 -6.72 21.58
N ASP A 151 -1.76 -6.98 22.68
CA ASP A 151 -3.00 -7.79 22.70
C ASP A 151 -4.27 -6.95 22.89
N SER A 152 -4.14 -5.62 22.87
CA SER A 152 -5.25 -4.68 23.00
C SER A 152 -6.23 -4.75 21.83
N THR A 153 -7.48 -4.38 22.06
CA THR A 153 -8.52 -4.30 21.01
C THR A 153 -8.10 -3.38 19.87
N LEU A 154 -7.50 -2.24 20.18
CA LEU A 154 -7.02 -1.29 19.19
C LEU A 154 -5.92 -1.90 18.31
N GLN A 155 -4.93 -2.60 18.90
CA GLN A 155 -3.87 -3.24 18.15
C GLN A 155 -4.41 -4.33 17.22
N LYS A 156 -5.37 -5.13 17.67
CA LYS A 156 -6.05 -6.13 16.82
C LYS A 156 -6.77 -5.51 15.62
N ILE A 157 -7.41 -4.35 15.82
CA ILE A 157 -8.04 -3.61 14.71
C ILE A 157 -6.98 -3.13 13.73
N ILE A 158 -5.87 -2.56 14.19
CA ILE A 158 -4.75 -2.11 13.36
C ILE A 158 -4.20 -3.28 12.52
N ASP A 159 -3.91 -4.40 13.15
CA ASP A 159 -3.39 -5.61 12.49
C ASP A 159 -4.35 -6.13 11.41
N LEU A 160 -5.66 -6.17 11.70
CA LEU A 160 -6.69 -6.56 10.73
C LEU A 160 -6.71 -5.62 9.51
N VAL A 161 -6.64 -4.31 9.74
CA VAL A 161 -6.62 -3.31 8.66
C VAL A 161 -5.32 -3.40 7.86
N GLU A 162 -4.19 -3.66 8.52
CA GLU A 162 -2.90 -3.85 7.84
C GLU A 162 -2.91 -5.11 6.95
N VAL A 163 -3.38 -6.24 7.47
CA VAL A 163 -3.53 -7.49 6.70
C VAL A 163 -4.48 -7.28 5.53
N ALA A 164 -5.62 -6.61 5.74
CA ALA A 164 -6.57 -6.31 4.68
C ALA A 164 -5.96 -5.41 3.60
N SER A 165 -5.21 -4.38 4.01
CA SER A 165 -4.55 -3.42 3.11
C SER A 165 -3.40 -4.04 2.31
N ASN A 166 -2.66 -4.95 2.92
CA ASN A 166 -1.55 -5.66 2.29
C ASN A 166 -2.02 -6.88 1.46
N SER A 167 -3.26 -7.32 1.61
CA SER A 167 -3.81 -8.38 0.79
C SER A 167 -3.94 -7.88 -0.66
N LYS A 168 -3.19 -8.52 -1.60
CA LYS A 168 -3.38 -8.24 -3.03
C LYS A 168 -4.83 -8.58 -3.40
N ALA A 169 -5.55 -7.62 -3.98
CA ALA A 169 -6.89 -7.86 -4.49
C ALA A 169 -6.89 -9.11 -5.37
N PRO A 170 -7.95 -9.96 -5.33
CA PRO A 170 -8.04 -11.19 -6.13
C PRO A 170 -7.75 -10.97 -7.62
N MET A 171 -8.17 -9.81 -8.15
CA MET A 171 -7.90 -9.40 -9.54
C MET A 171 -6.42 -9.13 -9.82
N ALA A 172 -5.66 -8.61 -8.86
CA ALA A 172 -4.22 -8.41 -9.02
C ALA A 172 -3.47 -9.76 -9.08
N LYS A 173 -3.86 -10.73 -8.25
CA LYS A 173 -3.31 -12.10 -8.30
C LYS A 173 -3.62 -12.79 -9.64
N LEU A 174 -4.82 -12.56 -10.18
CA LEU A 174 -5.22 -13.10 -11.49
C LEU A 174 -4.38 -12.45 -12.61
N ALA A 175 -4.21 -11.14 -12.58
CA ALA A 175 -3.38 -10.40 -13.53
C ALA A 175 -1.91 -10.87 -13.51
N ASP A 176 -1.33 -11.06 -12.32
CA ASP A 176 0.02 -11.61 -12.15
C ASP A 176 0.12 -13.03 -12.78
N LYS A 177 -0.89 -13.90 -12.53
CA LYS A 177 -0.93 -15.25 -13.08
C LYS A 177 -1.04 -15.29 -14.61
N ILE A 178 -1.88 -14.42 -15.17
CA ILE A 178 -2.01 -14.28 -16.63
C ILE A 178 -0.68 -13.81 -17.23
N SER A 179 -0.04 -12.82 -16.63
CA SER A 179 1.24 -12.28 -17.10
C SER A 179 2.35 -13.34 -17.10
N LEU A 180 2.40 -14.23 -16.11
CA LEU A 180 3.37 -15.32 -16.03
C LEU A 180 3.31 -16.29 -17.24
N VAL A 181 2.13 -16.46 -17.83
CA VAL A 181 1.94 -17.33 -19.01
C VAL A 181 2.06 -16.51 -20.30
N PHE A 182 1.50 -15.30 -20.31
CA PHE A 182 1.45 -14.45 -21.50
C PHE A 182 2.84 -14.01 -21.96
N VAL A 183 3.70 -13.56 -21.03
CA VAL A 183 5.03 -13.05 -21.38
C VAL A 183 5.90 -14.12 -22.06
N PRO A 184 6.05 -15.35 -21.55
CA PRO A 184 6.80 -16.40 -22.24
C PRO A 184 6.23 -16.76 -23.61
N ILE A 185 4.91 -16.75 -23.79
CA ILE A 185 4.27 -17.02 -25.07
C ILE A 185 4.65 -15.95 -26.10
N VAL A 186 4.52 -14.67 -25.73
CA VAL A 186 4.87 -13.56 -26.60
C VAL A 186 6.35 -13.56 -26.97
N MET A 187 7.22 -13.85 -26.00
CA MET A 187 8.67 -13.98 -26.24
C MET A 187 8.96 -15.12 -27.24
N SER A 188 8.26 -16.25 -27.13
CA SER A 188 8.41 -17.37 -28.05
C SER A 188 7.95 -17.01 -29.45
N ILE A 189 6.82 -16.28 -29.58
CA ILE A 189 6.32 -15.81 -30.88
C ILE A 189 7.31 -14.83 -31.51
N ALA A 190 7.82 -13.87 -30.74
CA ALA A 190 8.79 -12.91 -31.23
C ALA A 190 10.09 -13.59 -31.72
N LEU A 191 10.55 -14.61 -30.99
CA LEU A 191 11.71 -15.42 -31.41
C LEU A 191 11.44 -16.19 -32.72
N LEU A 192 10.26 -16.81 -32.85
CA LEU A 192 9.86 -17.48 -34.09
C LEU A 192 9.80 -16.51 -35.27
N VAL A 193 9.20 -15.36 -35.09
CA VAL A 193 9.16 -14.29 -36.14
C VAL A 193 10.57 -13.88 -36.52
N PHE A 194 11.46 -13.69 -35.55
CA PHE A 194 12.86 -13.38 -35.82
C PHE A 194 13.54 -14.45 -36.69
N ILE A 195 13.40 -15.73 -36.29
CA ILE A 195 14.01 -16.86 -37.02
C ILE A 195 13.46 -16.97 -38.44
N ILE A 196 12.15 -16.86 -38.63
CA ILE A 196 11.51 -16.94 -39.93
C ILE A 196 12.04 -15.86 -40.84
N TRP A 197 12.05 -14.60 -40.39
CA TRP A 197 12.47 -13.49 -41.22
C TRP A 197 13.97 -13.50 -41.50
N ILE A 198 14.83 -13.96 -40.58
CA ILE A 198 16.27 -14.04 -40.85
C ILE A 198 16.59 -15.14 -41.87
N LEU A 199 15.81 -16.22 -41.90
CA LEU A 199 15.98 -17.27 -42.92
C LEU A 199 15.54 -16.80 -44.34
N ILE A 200 14.49 -15.98 -44.42
CA ILE A 200 13.94 -15.50 -45.68
C ILE A 200 14.78 -14.35 -46.24
N THR A 201 15.05 -13.32 -45.43
CA THR A 201 15.66 -12.07 -45.89
C THR A 201 17.19 -12.04 -45.76
N LYS A 202 17.76 -12.89 -44.92
CA LYS A 202 19.17 -12.88 -44.49
C LYS A 202 19.64 -11.51 -43.95
N ASN A 203 18.69 -10.64 -43.63
CA ASN A 203 18.95 -9.30 -43.09
C ASN A 203 18.61 -9.30 -41.60
N PHE A 204 19.65 -9.20 -40.79
CA PHE A 204 19.53 -9.22 -39.32
C PHE A 204 18.67 -8.08 -38.80
N GLU A 205 18.88 -6.89 -39.34
CA GLU A 205 18.23 -5.66 -38.92
C GLU A 205 16.72 -5.69 -39.16
N PHE A 206 16.32 -6.03 -40.37
CA PHE A 206 14.90 -6.17 -40.72
C PHE A 206 14.20 -7.22 -39.86
N SER A 207 14.85 -8.36 -39.60
CA SER A 207 14.30 -9.45 -38.80
C SER A 207 14.15 -9.03 -37.35
N LEU A 208 15.12 -8.31 -36.79
CA LEU A 208 15.10 -7.79 -35.45
C LEU A 208 13.99 -6.74 -35.27
N ALA A 209 13.82 -5.83 -36.20
CA ALA A 209 12.76 -4.84 -36.16
C ALA A 209 11.36 -5.48 -36.11
N ARG A 210 11.13 -6.56 -36.90
CA ARG A 210 9.86 -7.30 -36.88
C ARG A 210 9.60 -8.01 -35.55
N ALA A 211 10.62 -8.63 -34.95
CA ALA A 211 10.52 -9.25 -33.64
C ALA A 211 10.21 -8.21 -32.53
N ILE A 212 10.89 -7.07 -32.55
CA ILE A 212 10.63 -5.96 -31.62
C ILE A 212 9.19 -5.44 -31.79
N SER A 213 8.69 -5.31 -33.03
CA SER A 213 7.32 -4.88 -33.29
C SER A 213 6.30 -5.81 -32.63
N VAL A 214 6.51 -7.14 -32.65
CA VAL A 214 5.65 -8.11 -31.97
C VAL A 214 5.66 -7.87 -30.46
N LEU A 215 6.83 -7.64 -29.86
CA LEU A 215 6.95 -7.38 -28.42
C LEU A 215 6.24 -6.07 -28.00
N VAL A 216 6.40 -5.02 -28.79
CA VAL A 216 5.80 -3.71 -28.51
C VAL A 216 4.27 -3.76 -28.61
N ILE A 217 3.73 -4.37 -29.67
CA ILE A 217 2.27 -4.50 -29.86
C ILE A 217 1.62 -5.37 -28.80
N SER A 218 2.32 -6.40 -28.33
CA SER A 218 1.85 -7.34 -27.31
C SER A 218 2.04 -6.82 -25.89
N CYS A 219 2.40 -5.56 -25.68
CA CYS A 219 2.55 -4.99 -24.35
C CYS A 219 1.23 -5.09 -23.56
N PRO A 220 1.18 -5.73 -22.37
CA PRO A 220 -0.01 -5.79 -21.54
C PRO A 220 -0.20 -4.51 -20.70
N CYS A 221 0.00 -3.34 -21.32
CA CYS A 221 -0.01 -2.04 -20.64
C CYS A 221 -1.37 -1.75 -19.97
N ALA A 222 -2.48 -2.23 -20.57
CA ALA A 222 -3.81 -2.14 -19.99
C ALA A 222 -3.95 -2.97 -18.70
N LEU A 223 -3.22 -4.08 -18.57
CA LEU A 223 -3.25 -4.93 -17.37
C LEU A 223 -2.62 -4.20 -16.17
N GLY A 224 -1.57 -3.40 -16.39
CA GLY A 224 -0.94 -2.56 -15.37
C GLY A 224 -1.85 -1.44 -14.84
N LEU A 225 -2.80 -0.97 -15.67
CA LEU A 225 -3.80 0.03 -15.27
C LEU A 225 -5.05 -0.60 -14.63
N ALA A 226 -5.40 -1.83 -14.98
CA ALA A 226 -6.57 -2.53 -14.44
C ALA A 226 -6.44 -2.81 -12.94
N THR A 227 -5.24 -3.10 -12.45
CA THR A 227 -4.97 -3.42 -11.04
C THR A 227 -5.29 -2.25 -10.10
N PRO A 228 -4.80 -1.00 -10.33
CA PRO A 228 -5.16 0.14 -9.49
C PRO A 228 -6.65 0.48 -9.53
N VAL A 229 -7.29 0.35 -10.70
CA VAL A 229 -8.74 0.61 -10.85
C VAL A 229 -9.56 -0.43 -10.09
N ALA A 230 -9.20 -1.71 -10.15
CA ALA A 230 -9.87 -2.77 -9.41
C ALA A 230 -9.75 -2.59 -7.88
N ILE A 231 -8.59 -2.14 -7.40
CA ILE A 231 -8.37 -1.82 -5.97
C ILE A 231 -9.26 -0.63 -5.56
N MET A 232 -9.33 0.43 -6.38
CA MET A 232 -10.22 1.56 -6.10
C MET A 232 -11.69 1.15 -6.01
N LEU A 233 -12.17 0.33 -6.94
CA LEU A 233 -13.55 -0.16 -6.95
C LEU A 233 -13.84 -1.07 -5.76
N SER A 234 -12.91 -1.91 -5.34
CA SER A 234 -13.05 -2.76 -4.16
C SER A 234 -13.15 -1.96 -2.86
N LEU A 235 -12.39 -0.86 -2.74
CA LEU A 235 -12.43 0.03 -1.56
C LEU A 235 -13.69 0.90 -1.48
N ILE A 236 -14.40 1.11 -2.59
CA ILE A 236 -15.67 1.87 -2.61
C ILE A 236 -16.84 0.97 -2.18
N HIS A 237 -16.70 -0.35 -2.28
CA HIS A 237 -17.77 -1.32 -1.96
C HIS A 237 -17.66 -1.95 -0.57
N ILE A 238 -16.68 -1.57 0.23
CA ILE A 238 -16.55 -1.91 1.66
C ILE A 238 -16.92 -0.69 2.49
#